data_5c794cd8bf146ad3e89e6941aa09b7b1
#
_entry.id   5c794cd8bf146ad3e89e6941aa09b7b1
#
_cell.length_a   1.000
_cell.length_b   1.000
_cell.length_c   1.000
_cell.angle_alpha   90.00
_cell.angle_beta   90.00
_cell.angle_gamma   90.00
#
_symmetry.space_group_name_H-M   'P 1'
#
loop_
_entity.id
_entity.type
_entity.pdbx_description
1 polymer ?
#
loop_
_entity_poly.entity_id
_entity_poly.type
_entity_poly.pdbx_seq_one_letter_code
_entity_poly.pdbx_strand_id
1 'polypeptide(L)'
;MPNQIYSKRNLFWSRLISSFLYPYYSFFNLFRKKYALEDIEIKNIVVTEYHRIGDVLIIAKTLKSIKKSFPNSRLILLCSNQAHLLADHLNLADEIYPIKVPWTDWNWSIVKWIRVWIFAQQIAKKNIDLAFDFKGDLRNSWFLWHI
;
A
#
# COMPACT_ATOMS: atom_id res chain seq x y z
N MET A 1 -29.78 -9.65 4.63
CA MET A 1 -28.66 -10.19 5.41
C MET A 1 -27.42 -9.36 5.05
N PRO A 2 -26.71 -8.76 5.99
CA PRO A 2 -25.48 -8.03 5.66
C PRO A 2 -24.46 -9.07 5.17
N ASN A 3 -23.97 -8.90 3.95
CA ASN A 3 -22.88 -9.71 3.39
C ASN A 3 -21.63 -9.43 4.21
N GLN A 4 -21.34 -10.26 5.21
CA GLN A 4 -20.09 -10.21 5.94
C GLN A 4 -18.97 -10.75 5.03
N ILE A 5 -18.18 -9.85 4.48
CA ILE A 5 -17.01 -10.17 3.63
C ILE A 5 -15.94 -10.94 4.43
N TYR A 6 -15.95 -10.80 5.77
CA TYR A 6 -14.98 -11.45 6.65
C TYR A 6 -15.67 -12.33 7.68
N SER A 7 -15.09 -13.52 7.96
CA SER A 7 -15.58 -14.37 9.03
C SER A 7 -15.40 -13.70 10.40
N LYS A 8 -16.32 -13.94 11.36
CA LYS A 8 -16.24 -13.40 12.72
C LYS A 8 -14.90 -13.74 13.40
N ARG A 9 -14.36 -14.93 13.11
CA ARG A 9 -13.04 -15.39 13.63
C ARG A 9 -11.90 -14.51 13.10
N ASN A 10 -11.92 -14.15 11.81
CA ASN A 10 -10.88 -13.31 11.22
C ASN A 10 -10.96 -11.87 11.76
N LEU A 11 -12.16 -11.35 11.99
CA LEU A 11 -12.36 -10.04 12.61
C LEU A 11 -11.86 -10.02 14.06
N PHE A 12 -12.10 -11.11 14.82
CA PHE A 12 -11.57 -11.24 16.18
C PHE A 12 -10.05 -11.20 16.20
N TRP A 13 -9.39 -12.01 15.36
CA TRP A 13 -7.93 -12.04 15.29
C TRP A 13 -7.34 -10.72 14.78
N SER A 14 -7.97 -10.07 13.83
CA SER A 14 -7.51 -8.76 13.35
C SER A 14 -7.60 -7.69 14.44
N ARG A 15 -8.68 -7.69 15.24
CA ARG A 15 -8.83 -6.77 16.38
C ARG A 15 -7.79 -7.03 17.46
N LEU A 16 -7.54 -8.31 17.78
CA LEU A 16 -6.53 -8.69 18.76
C LEU A 16 -5.13 -8.22 18.32
N ILE A 17 -4.74 -8.52 17.10
CA ILE A 17 -3.46 -8.09 16.52
C ILE A 17 -3.36 -6.55 16.49
N SER A 18 -4.42 -5.86 16.08
CA SER A 18 -4.46 -4.40 16.08
C SER A 18 -4.28 -3.82 17.48
N SER A 19 -4.89 -4.44 18.50
CA SER A 19 -4.77 -4.00 19.90
C SER A 19 -3.33 -4.11 20.43
N PHE A 20 -2.56 -5.10 19.98
CA PHE A 20 -1.14 -5.23 20.32
C PHE A 20 -0.23 -4.30 19.49
N LEU A 21 -0.56 -4.10 18.22
CA LEU A 21 0.23 -3.25 17.34
C LEU A 21 -0.03 -1.76 17.59
N TYR A 22 -1.21 -1.38 18.03
CA TYR A 22 -1.59 0.00 18.27
C TYR A 22 -0.63 0.74 19.23
N PRO A 23 -0.30 0.22 20.45
CA PRO A 23 0.65 0.90 21.33
C PRO A 23 2.05 0.98 20.73
N TYR A 24 2.48 -0.03 19.98
CA TYR A 24 3.76 -0.01 19.27
C TYR A 24 3.80 1.16 18.26
N TYR A 25 2.82 1.25 17.36
CA TYR A 25 2.78 2.33 16.38
C TYR A 25 2.54 3.70 17.01
N SER A 26 1.72 3.79 18.05
CA SER A 26 1.49 5.04 18.80
C SER A 26 2.78 5.56 19.43
N PHE A 27 3.57 4.68 20.03
CA PHE A 27 4.85 5.04 20.61
C PHE A 27 5.82 5.60 19.55
N PHE A 28 5.98 4.91 18.43
CA PHE A 28 6.85 5.39 17.36
C PHE A 28 6.32 6.66 16.67
N ASN A 29 5.00 6.84 16.59
CA ASN A 29 4.42 8.07 16.05
C ASN A 29 4.69 9.32 16.91
N LEU A 30 5.00 9.16 18.20
CA LEU A 30 5.43 10.29 19.05
C LEU A 30 6.76 10.89 18.59
N PHE A 31 7.63 10.07 17.97
CA PHE A 31 8.94 10.52 17.48
C PHE A 31 8.93 10.88 15.99
N ARG A 32 7.84 10.61 15.26
CA ARG A 32 7.70 11.02 13.87
C ARG A 32 7.31 12.50 13.79
N LYS A 33 8.07 13.26 13.03
CA LYS A 33 7.68 14.64 12.68
C LYS A 33 6.39 14.59 11.88
N LYS A 34 5.39 15.34 12.34
CA LYS A 34 4.15 15.56 11.59
C LYS A 34 4.36 16.79 10.72
N TYR A 35 4.18 16.63 9.43
CA TYR A 35 4.24 17.73 8.48
C TYR A 35 2.82 17.98 7.95
N ALA A 36 2.45 19.23 7.73
CA ALA A 36 1.30 19.54 6.88
C ALA A 36 1.67 19.24 5.42
N LEU A 37 0.71 18.82 4.62
CA LEU A 37 0.96 18.49 3.21
C LEU A 37 1.49 19.67 2.41
N GLU A 38 1.10 20.89 2.85
CA GLU A 38 1.53 22.14 2.25
C GLU A 38 3.00 22.48 2.51
N ASP A 39 3.59 21.90 3.56
CA ASP A 39 4.97 22.18 4.00
C ASP A 39 5.99 21.23 3.36
N ILE A 40 5.55 20.26 2.55
CA ILE A 40 6.42 19.22 1.99
C ILE A 40 6.40 19.27 0.47
N GLU A 41 7.57 19.33 -0.12
CA GLU A 41 7.72 19.09 -1.55
C GLU A 41 7.56 17.57 -1.84
N ILE A 42 6.43 17.18 -2.42
CA ILE A 42 6.12 15.78 -2.75
C ILE A 42 6.85 15.38 -4.03
N LYS A 43 7.88 14.55 -3.90
CA LYS A 43 8.70 14.06 -5.03
C LYS A 43 8.35 12.62 -5.42
N ASN A 44 8.07 11.76 -4.43
CA ASN A 44 7.78 10.34 -4.68
C ASN A 44 6.49 9.93 -4.00
N ILE A 45 5.55 9.47 -4.80
CA ILE A 45 4.24 9.00 -4.36
C ILE A 45 4.13 7.51 -4.63
N VAL A 46 3.76 6.72 -3.63
CA VAL A 46 3.46 5.31 -3.81
C VAL A 46 1.96 5.06 -3.70
N VAL A 47 1.46 4.21 -4.58
CA VAL A 47 0.06 3.73 -4.57
C VAL A 47 0.08 2.21 -4.54
N THR A 48 -0.74 1.63 -3.68
CA THR A 48 -0.84 0.18 -3.54
C THR A 48 -2.20 -0.35 -3.97
N GLU A 49 -2.22 -1.30 -4.94
CA GLU A 49 -3.39 -2.05 -5.36
C GLU A 49 -3.00 -3.45 -5.82
N TYR A 50 -2.97 -4.40 -4.88
CA TYR A 50 -2.44 -5.74 -5.11
C TYR A 50 -3.45 -6.79 -5.55
N HIS A 51 -4.74 -6.47 -5.60
CA HIS A 51 -5.77 -7.49 -5.75
C HIS A 51 -5.97 -7.89 -7.22
N ARG A 52 -7.01 -7.43 -7.84
CA ARG A 52 -7.41 -7.90 -9.17
C ARG A 52 -7.14 -6.84 -10.22
N ILE A 53 -7.01 -7.29 -11.45
CA ILE A 53 -6.83 -6.42 -12.61
C ILE A 53 -7.95 -5.37 -12.74
N GLY A 54 -9.20 -5.74 -12.39
CA GLY A 54 -10.34 -4.83 -12.38
C GLY A 54 -10.22 -3.73 -11.34
N ASP A 55 -9.61 -3.99 -10.19
CA ASP A 55 -9.40 -2.99 -9.14
C ASP A 55 -8.42 -1.91 -9.62
N VAL A 56 -7.38 -2.30 -10.37
CA VAL A 56 -6.44 -1.35 -10.99
C VAL A 56 -7.14 -0.49 -12.05
N LEU A 57 -8.06 -1.05 -12.83
CA LEU A 57 -8.87 -0.26 -13.77
C LEU A 57 -9.76 0.77 -13.07
N ILE A 58 -10.38 0.39 -11.95
CA ILE A 58 -11.22 1.30 -11.17
C ILE A 58 -10.43 2.51 -10.67
N ILE A 59 -9.20 2.30 -10.20
CA ILE A 59 -8.35 3.38 -9.69
C ILE A 59 -7.61 4.15 -10.79
N ALA A 60 -7.67 3.72 -12.07
CA ALA A 60 -6.91 4.34 -13.16
C ALA A 60 -7.17 5.86 -13.30
N LYS A 61 -8.43 6.29 -13.17
CA LYS A 61 -8.77 7.72 -13.18
C LYS A 61 -8.17 8.45 -11.97
N THR A 62 -8.17 7.82 -10.81
CA THR A 62 -7.60 8.38 -9.57
C THR A 62 -6.09 8.53 -9.70
N LEU A 63 -5.38 7.54 -10.28
CA LEU A 63 -3.94 7.64 -10.55
C LEU A 63 -3.62 8.83 -11.45
N LYS A 64 -4.38 9.02 -12.53
CA LYS A 64 -4.25 10.20 -13.41
C LYS A 64 -4.53 11.52 -12.67
N SER A 65 -5.50 11.53 -11.76
CA SER A 65 -5.79 12.72 -10.94
C SER A 65 -4.67 13.02 -9.96
N ILE A 66 -4.09 12.01 -9.31
CA ILE A 66 -2.92 12.16 -8.43
C ILE A 66 -1.76 12.76 -9.24
N LYS A 67 -1.45 12.22 -10.41
CA LYS A 67 -0.38 12.75 -11.27
C LYS A 67 -0.63 14.19 -11.71
N LYS A 68 -1.89 14.54 -11.97
CA LYS A 68 -2.27 15.93 -12.30
C LYS A 68 -2.12 16.87 -11.10
N SER A 69 -2.43 16.40 -9.88
CA SER A 69 -2.30 17.20 -8.66
C SER A 69 -0.85 17.38 -8.22
N PHE A 70 0.01 16.40 -8.55
CA PHE A 70 1.44 16.44 -8.24
C PHE A 70 2.28 16.25 -9.51
N PRO A 71 2.30 17.22 -10.43
CA PRO A 71 2.89 17.05 -11.77
C PRO A 71 4.41 16.80 -11.73
N ASN A 72 5.10 17.32 -10.73
CA ASN A 72 6.55 17.18 -10.55
C ASN A 72 6.93 15.94 -9.73
N SER A 73 5.95 15.18 -9.24
CA SER A 73 6.22 13.96 -8.48
C SER A 73 6.38 12.75 -9.38
N ARG A 74 7.12 11.76 -8.88
CA ARG A 74 7.19 10.42 -9.45
C ARG A 74 6.10 9.57 -8.82
N LEU A 75 5.21 9.05 -9.63
CA LEU A 75 4.15 8.13 -9.20
C LEU A 75 4.60 6.68 -9.35
N ILE A 76 4.58 5.94 -8.24
CA ILE A 76 4.98 4.53 -8.18
C ILE A 76 3.74 3.70 -7.87
N LEU A 77 3.41 2.75 -8.73
CA LEU A 77 2.30 1.81 -8.51
C LEU A 77 2.84 0.44 -8.11
N LEU A 78 2.38 -0.06 -6.96
CA LEU A 78 2.61 -1.44 -6.54
C LEU A 78 1.33 -2.23 -6.81
N CYS A 79 1.39 -3.20 -7.71
CA CYS A 79 0.21 -3.95 -8.12
C CYS A 79 0.48 -5.47 -8.19
N SER A 80 -0.55 -6.27 -8.46
CA SER A 80 -0.37 -7.71 -8.68
C SER A 80 0.32 -7.98 -10.02
N ASN A 81 0.98 -9.14 -10.14
CA ASN A 81 1.61 -9.57 -11.40
C ASN A 81 0.61 -9.58 -12.57
N GLN A 82 -0.66 -9.91 -12.30
CA GLN A 82 -1.71 -9.95 -13.32
C GLN A 82 -2.09 -8.55 -13.82
N ALA A 83 -2.04 -7.55 -12.95
CA ALA A 83 -2.40 -6.18 -13.28
C ALA A 83 -1.24 -5.38 -13.89
N HIS A 84 0.00 -5.84 -13.68
CA HIS A 84 1.21 -5.13 -14.12
C HIS A 84 1.19 -4.80 -15.62
N LEU A 85 0.97 -5.80 -16.47
CA LEU A 85 0.97 -5.60 -17.93
C LEU A 85 -0.09 -4.59 -18.39
N LEU A 86 -1.27 -4.63 -17.77
CA LEU A 86 -2.33 -3.67 -18.08
C LEU A 86 -1.97 -2.27 -17.60
N ALA A 87 -1.45 -2.15 -16.38
CA ALA A 87 -1.05 -0.87 -15.81
C ALA A 87 0.06 -0.20 -16.63
N ASP A 88 1.01 -0.99 -17.10
CA ASP A 88 2.10 -0.56 -17.97
C ASP A 88 1.57 -0.11 -19.34
N HIS A 89 0.74 -0.94 -19.99
CA HIS A 89 0.11 -0.60 -21.26
C HIS A 89 -0.72 0.71 -21.23
N LEU A 90 -1.38 0.96 -20.11
CA LEU A 90 -2.19 2.16 -19.89
C LEU A 90 -1.38 3.37 -19.37
N ASN A 91 -0.08 3.22 -19.15
CA ASN A 91 0.82 4.25 -18.59
C ASN A 91 0.23 4.88 -17.31
N LEU A 92 -0.18 4.02 -16.35
CA LEU A 92 -0.88 4.47 -15.15
C LEU A 92 0.02 5.12 -14.09
N ALA A 93 1.32 4.88 -14.15
CA ALA A 93 2.32 5.42 -13.23
C ALA A 93 3.68 5.55 -13.91
N ASP A 94 4.59 6.33 -13.34
CA ASP A 94 5.96 6.50 -13.85
C ASP A 94 6.80 5.25 -13.61
N GLU A 95 6.53 4.51 -12.53
CA GLU A 95 7.14 3.22 -12.23
C GLU A 95 6.07 2.24 -11.75
N ILE A 96 6.14 1.01 -12.21
CA ILE A 96 5.18 -0.03 -11.85
C ILE A 96 5.93 -1.26 -11.37
N TYR A 97 5.64 -1.71 -10.14
CA TYR A 97 6.27 -2.88 -9.54
C TYR A 97 5.24 -3.97 -9.26
N PRO A 98 5.40 -5.14 -9.90
CA PRO A 98 4.59 -6.30 -9.56
C PRO A 98 5.03 -6.88 -8.23
N ILE A 99 4.09 -7.09 -7.33
CA ILE A 99 4.35 -7.72 -6.03
C ILE A 99 3.26 -8.73 -5.69
N LYS A 100 3.67 -9.86 -5.12
CA LYS A 100 2.78 -10.85 -4.54
C LYS A 100 2.83 -10.76 -3.02
N VAL A 101 1.78 -10.21 -2.42
CA VAL A 101 1.68 -10.07 -0.97
C VAL A 101 0.95 -11.27 -0.34
N PRO A 102 1.39 -11.78 0.83
CA PRO A 102 0.85 -13.00 1.43
C PRO A 102 -0.61 -12.87 1.89
N TRP A 103 -1.09 -11.67 2.11
CA TRP A 103 -2.46 -11.43 2.58
C TRP A 103 -3.53 -11.44 1.50
N THR A 104 -3.16 -11.48 0.22
CA THR A 104 -4.13 -11.67 -0.86
C THR A 104 -4.53 -13.13 -1.06
N ASP A 105 -3.64 -14.09 -0.75
CA ASP A 105 -3.82 -15.52 -1.04
C ASP A 105 -4.17 -16.36 0.21
N TRP A 106 -4.37 -15.76 1.39
CA TRP A 106 -4.64 -16.45 2.67
C TRP A 106 -3.58 -17.51 3.06
N ASN A 107 -2.43 -17.50 2.43
CA ASN A 107 -1.36 -18.46 2.66
C ASN A 107 -0.28 -17.84 3.56
N TRP A 108 -0.35 -18.16 4.85
CA TRP A 108 0.61 -17.71 5.85
C TRP A 108 1.95 -18.45 5.67
N SER A 109 2.97 -17.73 5.23
CA SER A 109 4.33 -18.23 5.10
C SER A 109 5.32 -17.16 5.57
N ILE A 110 6.14 -17.49 6.55
CA ILE A 110 7.20 -16.60 7.08
C ILE A 110 8.11 -16.12 5.94
N VAL A 111 8.45 -17.02 5.01
CA VAL A 111 9.30 -16.68 3.86
C VAL A 111 8.66 -15.59 2.98
N LYS A 112 7.34 -15.64 2.77
CA LYS A 112 6.63 -14.61 1.99
C LYS A 112 6.66 -13.27 2.72
N TRP A 113 6.51 -13.26 4.05
CA TRP A 113 6.58 -12.04 4.85
C TRP A 113 7.98 -11.42 4.82
N ILE A 114 9.04 -12.23 4.91
CA ILE A 114 10.42 -11.75 4.78
C ILE A 114 10.65 -11.14 3.40
N ARG A 115 10.16 -11.77 2.32
CA ARG A 115 10.28 -11.22 0.96
C ARG A 115 9.58 -9.87 0.83
N VAL A 116 8.39 -9.74 1.37
CA VAL A 116 7.65 -8.45 1.35
C VAL A 116 8.39 -7.40 2.18
N TRP A 117 8.97 -7.76 3.31
CA TRP A 117 9.77 -6.85 4.11
C TRP A 117 11.03 -6.37 3.36
N ILE A 118 11.76 -7.30 2.72
CA ILE A 118 12.92 -6.93 1.87
C ILE A 118 12.49 -5.98 0.76
N PHE A 119 11.36 -6.26 0.11
CA PHE A 119 10.82 -5.39 -0.93
C PHE A 119 10.41 -4.02 -0.38
N ALA A 120 9.81 -3.95 0.81
CA ALA A 120 9.52 -2.68 1.47
C ALA A 120 10.79 -1.85 1.68
N GLN A 121 11.89 -2.48 2.12
CA GLN A 121 13.18 -1.79 2.27
C GLN A 121 13.77 -1.29 0.93
N GLN A 122 13.49 -1.98 -0.17
CA GLN A 122 13.89 -1.51 -1.51
C GLN A 122 13.08 -0.29 -1.94
N ILE A 123 11.78 -0.28 -1.68
CA ILE A 123 10.91 0.87 -1.98
C ILE A 123 11.24 2.06 -1.05
N ALA A 124 11.53 1.81 0.24
CA ALA A 124 11.95 2.84 1.20
C ALA A 124 13.17 3.66 0.72
N LYS A 125 14.10 3.03 0.01
CA LYS A 125 15.28 3.73 -0.58
C LYS A 125 14.90 4.78 -1.63
N LYS A 126 13.67 4.80 -2.10
CA LYS A 126 13.16 5.80 -3.03
C LYS A 126 12.67 7.08 -2.34
N ASN A 127 12.80 7.16 -1.00
CA ASN A 127 12.37 8.29 -0.18
C ASN A 127 10.92 8.68 -0.48
N ILE A 128 10.00 7.81 -0.10
CA ILE A 128 8.56 8.01 -0.34
C ILE A 128 8.03 9.14 0.56
N ASP A 129 7.46 10.18 -0.04
CA ASP A 129 6.90 11.33 0.67
C ASP A 129 5.42 11.13 0.97
N LEU A 130 4.70 10.42 0.08
CA LEU A 130 3.25 10.23 0.19
C LEU A 130 2.86 8.82 -0.24
N ALA A 131 1.95 8.20 0.51
CA ALA A 131 1.45 6.86 0.21
C ALA A 131 -0.08 6.82 0.20
N PHE A 132 -0.67 6.14 -0.79
CA PHE A 132 -2.10 5.89 -0.89
C PHE A 132 -2.40 4.40 -0.80
N ASP A 133 -3.30 4.06 0.12
CA ASP A 133 -3.89 2.73 0.25
C ASP A 133 -5.39 2.78 -0.05
N PHE A 134 -5.81 2.19 -1.16
CA PHE A 134 -7.21 2.18 -1.56
C PHE A 134 -8.03 1.05 -0.91
N LYS A 135 -7.39 0.13 -0.19
CA LYS A 135 -8.07 -1.00 0.46
C LYS A 135 -8.29 -0.82 1.96
N GLY A 136 -7.46 -0.01 2.63
CA GLY A 136 -7.53 0.18 4.08
C GLY A 136 -7.23 -1.11 4.87
N ASP A 137 -6.39 -2.00 4.33
CA ASP A 137 -6.01 -3.24 5.00
C ASP A 137 -4.87 -2.97 6.00
N LEU A 138 -5.06 -3.39 7.26
CA LEU A 138 -4.06 -3.21 8.32
C LEU A 138 -2.67 -3.75 7.93
N ARG A 139 -2.62 -4.85 7.19
CA ARG A 139 -1.37 -5.47 6.72
C ARG A 139 -0.67 -4.61 5.68
N ASN A 140 -1.45 -3.92 4.86
CA ASN A 140 -0.94 -2.94 3.92
C ASN A 140 -0.46 -1.67 4.64
N SER A 141 -1.17 -1.24 5.68
CA SER A 141 -0.70 -0.14 6.55
C SER A 141 0.64 -0.46 7.20
N TRP A 142 0.83 -1.72 7.64
CA TRP A 142 2.14 -2.19 8.14
C TRP A 142 3.23 -2.09 7.06
N PHE A 143 2.94 -2.51 5.82
CA PHE A 143 3.87 -2.39 4.70
C PHE A 143 4.22 -0.92 4.42
N LEU A 144 3.21 -0.06 4.28
CA LEU A 144 3.39 1.37 4.00
C LEU A 144 4.13 2.10 5.13
N TRP A 145 4.02 1.61 6.36
CA TRP A 145 4.75 2.19 7.49
C TRP A 145 6.26 1.94 7.42
N HIS A 146 6.70 0.92 6.66
CA HIS A 146 8.11 0.54 6.50
C HIS A 146 8.77 1.08 5.23
N ILE A 147 8.04 1.81 4.43
CA ILE A 147 8.54 2.49 3.23
C ILE A 147 8.51 4.02 3.43
#